data_a45f2acfc4d3bf2b6a8520f01852c903
#
_entry.id   a45f2acfc4d3bf2b6a8520f01852c903
#
_cell.length_a   1.000
_cell.length_b   1.000
_cell.length_c   1.000
_cell.angle_alpha   90.00
_cell.angle_beta   90.00
_cell.angle_gamma   90.00
#
_symmetry.space_group_name_H-M   'P 1'
#
loop_
_entity.id
_entity.type
_entity.pdbx_description
1 polymer ?
#
loop_
_entity_poly.entity_id
_entity_poly.type
_entity_poly.pdbx_seq_one_letter_code
_entity_poly.pdbx_strand_id
1 'polypeptide(L)'
;MPQEYHQNAETGGNEIQVPQRLPKPNFFNFLALVSAVEEINNSSELLPNITLGFHIYDPKNQPFLTFMTALGIFSGMATGIPNYRCKSSAILAAVIEGLPSELSIQLSNVFRIYHYPQLHRYLKKVHFKNVVGEEMFFDENGNLPTGYDIKNLVFLPNGTVNHNMIGHYNSHAPPGQDFIIHEKEIVWESSNTQTPPQSKCSTSCPPGSRKLTSRENPVCCYDCIPCPDGEISNQTDMDNCIECPDDQWSNENRDACIPKVMDFLTSEESLGIAFISMTVSFTFITAVILGIFIHYRDTPIVKANNRDLSYLLLISLMLCFLCSLVFIGHPEDVTCVVRQSAFGITFSISLSSILAKTVTVVIAFQTTKPGSRFRKWMGSRVSNSIVIFCSLVQTLICAVWLGIAPPFLYRNMHSETGTILVECNEGSIVAFYCVLGFLGFLAGISFIVAFLARNLPDSFNEAKYITFSMLVFCSVWISFIPTYLSTKGKYMVAVEIFAIQASSTGLLGCIFIPKCYIILFKPERNTRKHLTKL
;
A
#
# COMPACT_ATOMS: atom_id res chain seq x y z
N MET A 1 16.50 -10.03 43.38
CA MET A 1 16.17 -11.04 44.39
C MET A 1 14.89 -10.58 45.09
N PRO A 2 13.90 -11.46 45.28
CA PRO A 2 12.71 -11.14 46.09
C PRO A 2 13.16 -10.89 47.50
N GLN A 3 12.59 -9.90 48.13
CA GLN A 3 12.80 -9.65 49.57
C GLN A 3 11.99 -10.66 50.34
N GLU A 4 12.65 -11.36 51.21
CA GLU A 4 12.10 -12.43 52.02
C GLU A 4 11.96 -11.95 53.47
N TYR A 5 10.82 -12.26 54.07
CA TYR A 5 10.51 -11.95 55.47
C TYR A 5 10.12 -13.22 56.21
N HIS A 6 10.86 -13.56 57.24
CA HIS A 6 10.66 -14.78 58.02
C HIS A 6 10.18 -14.47 59.42
N GLN A 7 9.26 -15.30 59.91
CA GLN A 7 9.07 -15.51 61.34
C GLN A 7 9.33 -16.97 61.63
N ASN A 8 10.39 -17.24 62.37
CA ASN A 8 10.66 -18.62 62.82
C ASN A 8 9.87 -18.90 64.11
N ALA A 9 9.05 -19.94 64.07
CA ALA A 9 8.26 -20.39 65.23
C ALA A 9 9.10 -21.03 66.37
N GLU A 10 10.43 -21.05 66.27
CA GLU A 10 11.27 -21.79 67.25
C GLU A 10 11.90 -20.95 68.37
N THR A 11 11.78 -19.64 68.37
CA THR A 11 12.29 -18.81 69.48
C THR A 11 11.30 -17.75 69.86
N GLY A 12 10.75 -17.88 71.04
CA GLY A 12 9.83 -16.91 71.68
C GLY A 12 10.50 -15.55 71.96
N GLY A 13 10.63 -14.77 70.96
CA GLY A 13 11.14 -13.41 71.05
C GLY A 13 10.47 -12.53 69.97
N ASN A 14 9.50 -11.79 70.38
CA ASN A 14 8.67 -10.92 69.53
C ASN A 14 9.41 -9.71 69.07
N GLU A 15 9.95 -9.71 67.87
CA GLU A 15 10.07 -8.49 67.08
C GLU A 15 9.72 -8.80 65.62
N ILE A 16 8.47 -8.43 65.28
CA ILE A 16 8.01 -8.44 63.88
C ILE A 16 8.71 -7.25 63.22
N GLN A 17 9.75 -7.50 62.39
CA GLN A 17 10.33 -6.46 61.58
C GLN A 17 9.36 -6.13 60.43
N VAL A 18 8.61 -5.05 60.61
CA VAL A 18 7.66 -4.53 59.62
C VAL A 18 8.44 -3.97 58.45
N PRO A 19 8.18 -4.43 57.21
CA PRO A 19 8.83 -3.89 56.03
C PRO A 19 8.49 -2.41 55.80
N GLN A 20 9.48 -1.55 55.86
CA GLN A 20 9.31 -0.09 55.69
C GLN A 20 8.90 0.38 54.27
N ARG A 21 8.68 -0.52 53.33
CA ARG A 21 8.46 -0.18 51.88
C ARG A 21 7.37 -0.97 51.16
N LEU A 22 6.42 -1.57 51.85
CA LEU A 22 5.25 -2.14 51.18
C LEU A 22 4.29 -1.03 50.73
N PRO A 23 3.69 -1.11 49.51
CA PRO A 23 2.59 -0.24 49.10
C PRO A 23 1.46 -0.28 50.14
N LYS A 24 0.84 0.86 50.46
CA LYS A 24 -0.18 0.96 51.52
C LYS A 24 -1.26 -0.13 51.51
N PRO A 25 -1.86 -0.53 50.37
CA PRO A 25 -2.86 -1.60 50.36
C PRO A 25 -2.28 -2.97 50.79
N ASN A 26 -1.08 -3.31 50.36
CA ASN A 26 -0.44 -4.60 50.69
C ASN A 26 0.01 -4.64 52.14
N PHE A 27 0.30 -3.49 52.74
CA PHE A 27 0.65 -3.39 54.15
C PHE A 27 -0.51 -3.77 55.09
N PHE A 28 -1.74 -3.34 54.79
CA PHE A 28 -2.91 -3.73 55.55
C PHE A 28 -3.25 -5.19 55.43
N ASN A 29 -3.11 -5.78 54.22
CA ASN A 29 -3.28 -7.20 54.02
C ASN A 29 -2.24 -8.03 54.79
N PHE A 30 -1.01 -7.51 54.86
CA PHE A 30 0.04 -8.12 55.67
C PHE A 30 -0.31 -8.11 57.16
N LEU A 31 -0.73 -6.97 57.71
CA LEU A 31 -1.13 -6.87 59.13
C LEU A 31 -2.32 -7.77 59.46
N ALA A 32 -3.30 -7.86 58.56
CA ALA A 32 -4.45 -8.76 58.73
C ALA A 32 -4.02 -10.23 58.76
N LEU A 33 -3.09 -10.64 57.89
CA LEU A 33 -2.55 -12.00 57.90
C LEU A 33 -1.81 -12.32 59.20
N VAL A 34 -0.95 -11.41 59.66
CA VAL A 34 -0.21 -11.57 60.92
C VAL A 34 -1.16 -11.70 62.09
N SER A 35 -2.15 -10.80 62.19
CA SER A 35 -3.17 -10.84 63.27
C SER A 35 -3.98 -12.14 63.26
N ALA A 36 -4.37 -12.58 62.06
CA ALA A 36 -5.11 -13.84 61.93
C ALA A 36 -4.27 -15.09 62.34
N VAL A 37 -2.99 -15.09 61.98
CA VAL A 37 -2.10 -16.20 62.37
C VAL A 37 -1.84 -16.21 63.88
N GLU A 38 -1.69 -15.03 64.49
CA GLU A 38 -1.56 -14.90 65.95
C GLU A 38 -2.83 -15.37 66.68
N GLU A 39 -4.00 -14.96 66.18
CA GLU A 39 -5.29 -15.39 66.75
C GLU A 39 -5.46 -16.90 66.66
N ILE A 40 -5.12 -17.51 65.53
CA ILE A 40 -5.17 -18.99 65.33
C ILE A 40 -4.19 -19.68 66.27
N ASN A 41 -2.98 -19.19 66.42
CA ASN A 41 -1.98 -19.81 67.29
C ASN A 41 -2.31 -19.65 68.79
N ASN A 42 -3.05 -18.62 69.19
CA ASN A 42 -3.52 -18.41 70.54
C ASN A 42 -4.81 -19.20 70.89
N SER A 43 -5.47 -19.73 69.84
CA SER A 43 -6.70 -20.53 70.02
C SER A 43 -6.36 -21.95 70.40
N SER A 44 -6.85 -22.42 71.53
CA SER A 44 -6.72 -23.83 71.95
C SER A 44 -7.63 -24.79 71.15
N GLU A 45 -8.59 -24.25 70.42
CA GLU A 45 -9.61 -25.05 69.72
C GLU A 45 -9.29 -25.24 68.23
N LEU A 46 -8.64 -24.27 67.59
CA LEU A 46 -8.45 -24.28 66.13
C LEU A 46 -7.30 -25.21 65.65
N LEU A 47 -6.15 -25.16 66.29
CA LEU A 47 -4.98 -26.00 65.95
C LEU A 47 -4.25 -26.43 67.23
N PRO A 48 -4.80 -27.37 68.00
CA PRO A 48 -4.17 -27.82 69.24
C PRO A 48 -2.82 -28.51 68.92
N ASN A 49 -1.75 -28.00 69.56
CA ASN A 49 -0.39 -28.52 69.44
C ASN A 49 0.28 -28.32 68.04
N ILE A 50 -0.27 -27.44 67.21
CA ILE A 50 0.33 -27.11 65.91
C ILE A 50 0.50 -25.57 65.88
N THR A 51 1.72 -25.13 65.58
CA THR A 51 2.00 -23.68 65.41
C THR A 51 2.00 -23.34 63.92
N LEU A 52 1.21 -22.35 63.52
CA LEU A 52 1.16 -21.84 62.17
C LEU A 52 2.19 -20.74 62.00
N GLY A 53 3.11 -20.89 61.06
CA GLY A 53 4.06 -19.88 60.63
C GLY A 53 3.68 -19.29 59.27
N PHE A 54 4.29 -18.22 58.88
CA PHE A 54 4.08 -17.65 57.56
C PHE A 54 5.40 -17.17 56.93
N HIS A 55 5.43 -17.16 55.59
CA HIS A 55 6.47 -16.56 54.78
C HIS A 55 5.84 -15.60 53.77
N ILE A 56 6.38 -14.44 53.62
CA ILE A 56 5.86 -13.40 52.73
C ILE A 56 6.89 -13.08 51.66
N TYR A 57 6.41 -13.06 50.43
CA TYR A 57 7.20 -12.76 49.22
C TYR A 57 6.59 -11.57 48.51
N ASP A 58 7.42 -10.63 48.09
CA ASP A 58 7.01 -9.51 47.25
C ASP A 58 7.67 -9.65 45.86
N PRO A 59 6.97 -10.14 44.86
CA PRO A 59 7.48 -10.27 43.50
C PRO A 59 7.43 -8.94 42.72
N LYS A 60 7.09 -7.83 43.33
CA LYS A 60 7.00 -6.47 42.73
C LYS A 60 6.17 -6.44 41.44
N ASN A 61 5.15 -7.25 41.35
CA ASN A 61 4.26 -7.42 40.18
C ASN A 61 5.01 -7.71 38.85
N GLN A 62 6.17 -8.36 38.93
CA GLN A 62 6.94 -8.77 37.75
C GLN A 62 6.69 -10.25 37.44
N PRO A 63 6.23 -10.63 36.23
CA PRO A 63 5.90 -12.02 35.89
C PRO A 63 7.03 -13.01 36.12
N PHE A 64 8.24 -12.65 35.75
CA PHE A 64 9.43 -13.48 35.95
C PHE A 64 9.76 -13.71 37.43
N LEU A 65 9.71 -12.64 38.25
CA LEU A 65 9.96 -12.73 39.69
C LEU A 65 8.86 -13.53 40.38
N THR A 66 7.62 -13.40 39.95
CA THR A 66 6.47 -14.19 40.47
C THR A 66 6.69 -15.67 40.23
N PHE A 67 7.09 -16.05 39.00
CA PHE A 67 7.38 -17.42 38.67
C PHE A 67 8.59 -17.99 39.47
N MET A 68 9.68 -17.23 39.55
CA MET A 68 10.86 -17.62 40.35
C MET A 68 10.54 -17.75 41.84
N THR A 69 9.67 -16.90 42.37
CA THR A 69 9.19 -17.00 43.74
C THR A 69 8.39 -18.27 43.98
N ALA A 70 7.48 -18.65 43.07
CA ALA A 70 6.74 -19.89 43.15
C ALA A 70 7.68 -21.12 43.17
N LEU A 71 8.66 -21.16 42.28
CA LEU A 71 9.69 -22.22 42.26
C LEU A 71 10.51 -22.24 43.56
N GLY A 72 10.84 -21.06 44.12
CA GLY A 72 11.51 -20.91 45.42
C GLY A 72 10.72 -21.50 46.59
N ILE A 73 9.39 -21.23 46.62
CA ILE A 73 8.49 -21.81 47.61
C ILE A 73 8.52 -23.36 47.59
N PHE A 74 8.54 -23.96 46.42
CA PHE A 74 8.57 -25.41 46.28
C PHE A 74 9.94 -26.03 46.61
N SER A 75 11.03 -25.32 46.36
CA SER A 75 12.39 -25.84 46.60
C SER A 75 12.92 -25.62 48.00
N GLY A 76 12.13 -24.96 48.89
CA GLY A 76 12.60 -24.64 50.25
C GLY A 76 13.72 -23.60 50.25
N MET A 77 13.78 -22.74 49.24
CA MET A 77 14.46 -21.44 49.20
C MET A 77 15.97 -21.35 48.88
N ALA A 78 16.72 -22.41 48.92
CA ALA A 78 18.18 -22.25 48.84
C ALA A 78 18.73 -22.27 47.40
N THR A 79 18.05 -22.91 46.43
CA THR A 79 18.70 -23.23 45.15
C THR A 79 17.85 -22.98 43.88
N GLY A 80 16.59 -22.62 44.01
CA GLY A 80 15.71 -22.39 42.82
C GLY A 80 15.49 -23.66 41.95
N ILE A 81 15.83 -24.82 42.45
CA ILE A 81 15.63 -26.11 41.76
C ILE A 81 14.32 -26.69 42.20
N PRO A 82 13.31 -26.82 41.32
CA PRO A 82 12.02 -27.40 41.68
C PRO A 82 12.19 -28.87 42.09
N ASN A 83 11.34 -29.31 43.05
CA ASN A 83 11.30 -30.66 43.61
C ASN A 83 12.47 -31.09 44.55
N TYR A 84 13.32 -30.17 44.95
CA TYR A 84 14.40 -30.48 45.88
C TYR A 84 14.24 -29.68 47.18
N ARG A 85 13.73 -30.31 48.21
CA ARG A 85 13.54 -29.70 49.53
C ARG A 85 14.74 -30.02 50.44
N CYS A 86 15.65 -29.04 50.58
CA CYS A 86 16.95 -29.32 51.21
C CYS A 86 17.00 -29.07 52.72
N LYS A 87 16.08 -28.34 53.38
CA LYS A 87 16.30 -27.94 54.78
C LYS A 87 15.09 -27.52 55.61
N SER A 88 13.86 -27.82 55.31
CA SER A 88 12.78 -27.38 56.18
C SER A 88 11.96 -28.55 56.72
N SER A 89 11.82 -28.65 58.04
CA SER A 89 10.95 -29.57 58.74
C SER A 89 9.48 -29.16 58.68
N ALA A 90 9.21 -27.92 58.25
CA ALA A 90 7.85 -27.34 58.17
C ALA A 90 7.14 -27.80 56.87
N ILE A 91 5.87 -28.13 56.98
CA ILE A 91 5.00 -28.51 55.84
C ILE A 91 4.33 -27.24 55.34
N LEU A 92 4.47 -26.93 54.03
CA LEU A 92 3.70 -25.90 53.39
C LEU A 92 2.22 -26.31 53.33
N ALA A 93 1.36 -25.61 54.06
CA ALA A 93 -0.06 -25.93 54.18
C ALA A 93 -0.88 -25.29 53.04
N ALA A 94 -0.64 -24.02 52.77
CA ALA A 94 -1.36 -23.28 51.74
C ALA A 94 -0.56 -22.08 51.26
N VAL A 95 -0.91 -21.53 50.08
CA VAL A 95 -0.40 -20.28 49.54
C VAL A 95 -1.56 -19.30 49.42
N ILE A 96 -1.37 -18.10 49.93
CA ILE A 96 -2.33 -16.97 49.82
C ILE A 96 -1.72 -15.94 48.90
N GLU A 97 -2.46 -15.56 47.86
CA GLU A 97 -2.00 -14.64 46.84
C GLU A 97 -2.72 -13.30 46.93
N GLY A 98 -1.98 -12.21 46.76
CA GLY A 98 -2.52 -10.85 46.65
C GLY A 98 -2.03 -10.20 45.34
N LEU A 99 -1.96 -10.97 44.23
CA LEU A 99 -1.45 -10.52 42.94
C LEU A 99 -2.58 -10.06 42.02
N PRO A 100 -2.27 -9.26 40.96
CA PRO A 100 -3.22 -9.02 39.87
C PRO A 100 -3.73 -10.32 39.24
N SER A 101 -4.99 -10.34 38.81
CA SER A 101 -5.69 -11.55 38.34
C SER A 101 -4.94 -12.33 37.26
N GLU A 102 -4.27 -11.67 36.32
CA GLU A 102 -3.48 -12.31 35.26
C GLU A 102 -2.30 -13.12 35.82
N LEU A 103 -1.57 -12.57 36.78
CA LEU A 103 -0.45 -13.23 37.44
C LEU A 103 -0.93 -14.36 38.38
N SER A 104 -2.04 -14.13 39.07
CA SER A 104 -2.67 -15.15 39.94
C SER A 104 -3.12 -16.38 39.13
N ILE A 105 -3.73 -16.20 37.95
CA ILE A 105 -4.14 -17.31 37.09
C ILE A 105 -2.93 -18.13 36.64
N GLN A 106 -1.84 -17.48 36.23
CA GLN A 106 -0.61 -18.15 35.84
C GLN A 106 0.00 -18.94 37.01
N LEU A 107 0.05 -18.33 38.18
CA LEU A 107 0.60 -18.94 39.38
C LEU A 107 -0.27 -20.11 39.88
N SER A 108 -1.59 -19.99 39.79
CA SER A 108 -2.53 -21.03 40.15
C SER A 108 -2.35 -22.31 39.31
N ASN A 109 -2.01 -22.15 38.03
CA ASN A 109 -1.68 -23.29 37.16
C ASN A 109 -0.42 -24.02 37.62
N VAL A 110 0.58 -23.30 38.12
CA VAL A 110 1.80 -23.88 38.70
C VAL A 110 1.48 -24.64 39.99
N PHE A 111 0.75 -24.01 40.91
CA PHE A 111 0.34 -24.65 42.19
C PHE A 111 -0.52 -25.87 41.97
N ARG A 112 -1.37 -25.89 40.96
CA ARG A 112 -2.18 -27.05 40.60
C ARG A 112 -1.34 -28.25 40.16
N ILE A 113 -0.23 -28.05 39.47
CA ILE A 113 0.70 -29.12 39.07
C ILE A 113 1.29 -29.81 40.31
N TYR A 114 1.56 -29.03 41.37
CA TYR A 114 2.11 -29.53 42.64
C TYR A 114 1.06 -29.94 43.66
N HIS A 115 -0.23 -29.98 43.26
CA HIS A 115 -1.37 -30.40 44.10
C HIS A 115 -1.56 -29.60 45.39
N TYR A 116 -1.13 -28.31 45.42
CA TYR A 116 -1.44 -27.43 46.57
C TYR A 116 -2.90 -26.99 46.50
N PRO A 117 -3.65 -27.11 47.65
CA PRO A 117 -5.05 -26.75 47.70
C PRO A 117 -5.22 -25.24 47.50
N GLN A 118 -6.07 -24.87 46.52
CA GLN A 118 -6.47 -23.50 46.35
C GLN A 118 -7.51 -23.13 47.39
N LEU A 119 -7.26 -22.04 48.13
CA LEU A 119 -8.08 -21.54 49.21
C LEU A 119 -9.53 -21.20 48.77
N HIS A 120 -9.73 -20.86 47.50
CA HIS A 120 -11.02 -20.50 46.91
C HIS A 120 -12.15 -21.49 47.19
N ARG A 121 -11.89 -22.80 47.17
CA ARG A 121 -12.89 -23.84 47.49
C ARG A 121 -13.34 -23.85 48.94
N TYR A 122 -12.48 -23.46 49.84
CA TYR A 122 -12.77 -23.39 51.29
C TYR A 122 -13.42 -22.05 51.65
N LEU A 123 -13.01 -20.94 51.06
CA LEU A 123 -13.60 -19.62 51.24
C LEU A 123 -15.09 -19.57 50.88
N LYS A 124 -15.55 -20.32 49.84
CA LYS A 124 -16.97 -20.42 49.51
C LYS A 124 -17.85 -21.04 50.61
N LYS A 125 -17.27 -21.74 51.57
CA LYS A 125 -17.98 -22.36 52.68
C LYS A 125 -17.79 -21.65 54.04
N VAL A 126 -17.01 -20.57 54.05
CA VAL A 126 -16.72 -19.80 55.27
C VAL A 126 -17.91 -18.93 55.60
N HIS A 127 -18.40 -19.07 56.83
CA HIS A 127 -19.46 -18.27 57.41
C HIS A 127 -19.05 -17.95 58.82
N PHE A 128 -18.82 -16.69 59.10
CA PHE A 128 -18.40 -16.22 60.43
C PHE A 128 -18.93 -14.82 60.75
N LYS A 129 -18.94 -14.46 62.01
CA LYS A 129 -19.23 -13.09 62.43
C LYS A 129 -17.92 -12.34 62.66
N ASN A 130 -17.82 -11.13 62.04
CA ASN A 130 -16.67 -10.30 62.24
C ASN A 130 -16.71 -9.65 63.67
N VAL A 131 -15.63 -8.92 64.01
CA VAL A 131 -15.48 -8.28 65.33
C VAL A 131 -16.57 -7.23 65.59
N VAL A 132 -17.23 -6.71 64.56
CA VAL A 132 -18.30 -5.73 64.62
C VAL A 132 -19.69 -6.42 64.73
N GLY A 133 -19.73 -7.77 64.63
CA GLY A 133 -20.95 -8.56 64.75
C GLY A 133 -21.67 -8.81 63.43
N GLU A 134 -21.10 -8.41 62.27
CA GLU A 134 -21.67 -8.63 60.95
C GLU A 134 -21.37 -10.03 60.46
N GLU A 135 -22.36 -10.65 59.78
CA GLU A 135 -22.19 -11.97 59.18
C GLU A 135 -21.40 -11.85 57.86
N MET A 136 -20.28 -12.56 57.82
CA MET A 136 -19.37 -12.60 56.65
C MET A 136 -19.44 -13.96 55.96
N PHE A 137 -19.88 -13.96 54.74
CA PHE A 137 -19.92 -15.15 53.88
C PHE A 137 -19.73 -14.72 52.41
N PHE A 138 -19.45 -15.64 51.55
CA PHE A 138 -19.40 -15.38 50.10
C PHE A 138 -20.62 -16.01 49.43
N ASP A 139 -21.25 -15.24 48.53
CA ASP A 139 -22.35 -15.75 47.72
C ASP A 139 -21.86 -16.74 46.64
N GLU A 140 -22.78 -17.29 45.84
CA GLU A 140 -22.45 -18.25 44.78
C GLU A 140 -21.47 -17.66 43.73
N ASN A 141 -21.48 -16.35 43.54
CA ASN A 141 -20.60 -15.62 42.62
C ASN A 141 -19.26 -15.22 43.26
N GLY A 142 -19.09 -15.39 44.56
CA GLY A 142 -17.89 -15.04 45.32
C GLY A 142 -17.88 -13.59 45.82
N ASN A 143 -19.05 -12.93 45.90
CA ASN A 143 -19.18 -11.58 46.43
C ASN A 143 -19.49 -11.64 47.93
N LEU A 144 -19.00 -10.63 48.69
CA LEU A 144 -19.38 -10.41 50.09
C LEU A 144 -20.78 -9.80 50.15
N PRO A 145 -21.62 -10.21 51.12
CA PRO A 145 -22.97 -9.67 51.30
C PRO A 145 -22.99 -8.25 51.84
N THR A 146 -21.82 -7.71 52.18
CA THR A 146 -21.68 -6.34 52.67
C THR A 146 -21.83 -5.34 51.53
N GLY A 147 -22.77 -4.45 51.64
CA GLY A 147 -22.89 -3.31 50.73
C GLY A 147 -21.76 -2.31 50.88
N TYR A 148 -21.81 -1.30 50.06
CA TYR A 148 -20.85 -0.17 50.12
C TYR A 148 -21.58 1.14 50.38
N ASP A 149 -21.03 1.95 51.30
CA ASP A 149 -21.45 3.33 51.50
C ASP A 149 -20.79 4.22 50.46
N ILE A 150 -21.57 5.06 49.79
CA ILE A 150 -21.08 6.08 48.86
C ILE A 150 -20.96 7.40 49.65
N LYS A 151 -19.75 7.92 49.74
CA LYS A 151 -19.45 9.13 50.50
C LYS A 151 -18.90 10.23 49.58
N ASN A 152 -19.46 11.43 49.71
CA ASN A 152 -18.93 12.63 49.09
C ASN A 152 -17.86 13.24 49.99
N LEU A 153 -16.64 13.35 49.48
CA LEU A 153 -15.50 13.97 50.19
C LEU A 153 -15.49 15.46 49.89
N VAL A 154 -15.78 16.25 50.91
CA VAL A 154 -15.77 17.72 50.80
C VAL A 154 -14.53 18.26 51.51
N PHE A 155 -13.64 18.89 50.77
CA PHE A 155 -12.44 19.53 51.30
C PHE A 155 -12.81 20.93 51.81
N LEU A 156 -12.67 21.14 53.11
CA LEU A 156 -12.94 22.41 53.72
C LEU A 156 -11.70 23.34 53.69
N PRO A 157 -11.88 24.68 53.71
CA PRO A 157 -10.75 25.63 53.65
C PRO A 157 -9.74 25.51 54.79
N ASN A 158 -10.14 24.88 55.90
CA ASN A 158 -9.28 24.62 57.08
C ASN A 158 -8.42 23.35 56.92
N GLY A 159 -8.43 22.69 55.73
CA GLY A 159 -7.68 21.48 55.46
C GLY A 159 -8.30 20.18 56.00
N THR A 160 -9.49 20.25 56.61
CA THR A 160 -10.22 19.05 57.03
C THR A 160 -11.12 18.53 55.91
N VAL A 161 -11.29 17.19 55.87
CA VAL A 161 -12.15 16.52 54.89
C VAL A 161 -13.42 16.09 55.61
N ASN A 162 -14.57 16.52 55.10
CA ASN A 162 -15.87 16.06 55.58
C ASN A 162 -16.35 14.88 54.69
N HIS A 163 -16.87 13.83 55.32
CA HIS A 163 -17.35 12.62 54.68
C HIS A 163 -18.89 12.59 54.74
N ASN A 164 -19.56 13.16 53.75
CA ASN A 164 -21.02 13.13 53.68
C ASN A 164 -21.48 11.83 53.01
N MET A 165 -22.34 11.08 53.67
CA MET A 165 -22.94 9.88 53.08
C MET A 165 -24.02 10.31 52.11
N ILE A 166 -23.85 9.95 50.85
CA ILE A 166 -24.73 10.34 49.74
C ILE A 166 -25.46 9.17 49.10
N GLY A 167 -25.14 7.94 49.49
CA GLY A 167 -25.79 6.78 48.95
C GLY A 167 -25.22 5.47 49.48
N HIS A 168 -25.81 4.39 49.02
CA HIS A 168 -25.31 3.04 49.32
C HIS A 168 -25.53 2.10 48.12
N TYR A 169 -24.69 1.09 48.05
CA TYR A 169 -24.79 0.00 47.11
C TYR A 169 -24.99 -1.30 47.88
N ASN A 170 -26.02 -2.08 47.49
CA ASN A 170 -26.30 -3.38 48.09
C ASN A 170 -26.47 -4.43 46.98
N SER A 171 -25.50 -5.30 46.83
CA SER A 171 -25.50 -6.35 45.77
C SER A 171 -26.62 -7.40 45.91
N HIS A 172 -27.28 -7.46 47.08
CA HIS A 172 -28.36 -8.41 47.36
C HIS A 172 -29.76 -7.77 47.27
N ALA A 173 -29.85 -6.49 46.95
CA ALA A 173 -31.13 -5.80 46.76
C ALA A 173 -31.74 -6.23 45.40
N PRO A 174 -33.07 -6.14 45.26
CA PRO A 174 -33.74 -6.33 43.99
C PRO A 174 -33.19 -5.41 42.88
N PRO A 175 -33.19 -5.85 41.62
CA PRO A 175 -32.72 -5.02 40.50
C PRO A 175 -33.40 -3.64 40.51
N GLY A 176 -32.58 -2.58 40.43
CA GLY A 176 -33.02 -1.19 40.49
C GLY A 176 -33.12 -0.57 41.90
N GLN A 177 -32.88 -1.36 42.95
CA GLN A 177 -32.74 -0.89 44.34
C GLN A 177 -31.33 -1.18 44.92
N ASP A 178 -30.50 -1.78 44.13
CA ASP A 178 -29.13 -2.15 44.46
C ASP A 178 -28.18 -0.95 44.58
N PHE A 179 -28.51 0.14 43.89
CA PHE A 179 -27.71 1.35 43.88
C PHE A 179 -28.57 2.59 44.14
N ILE A 180 -28.41 3.22 45.29
CA ILE A 180 -29.17 4.38 45.67
C ILE A 180 -28.20 5.53 45.88
N ILE A 181 -28.45 6.67 45.20
CA ILE A 181 -27.74 7.94 45.39
C ILE A 181 -28.73 9.05 45.68
N HIS A 182 -28.44 9.82 46.71
CA HIS A 182 -29.15 11.05 47.06
C HIS A 182 -28.47 12.24 46.36
N GLU A 183 -28.81 12.48 45.08
CA GLU A 183 -28.14 13.50 44.24
C GLU A 183 -28.19 14.90 44.83
N LYS A 184 -29.22 15.22 45.62
CA LYS A 184 -29.38 16.55 46.27
C LYS A 184 -28.38 16.78 47.39
N GLU A 185 -27.79 15.75 47.95
CA GLU A 185 -26.84 15.81 49.04
C GLU A 185 -25.39 15.89 48.57
N ILE A 186 -25.17 15.77 47.24
CA ILE A 186 -23.85 15.90 46.68
C ILE A 186 -23.41 17.36 46.65
N VAL A 187 -22.31 17.64 47.28
CA VAL A 187 -21.66 18.97 47.25
C VAL A 187 -20.62 18.94 46.12
N TRP A 188 -20.88 19.71 45.07
CA TRP A 188 -19.94 19.85 43.96
C TRP A 188 -18.95 20.97 44.25
N GLU A 189 -17.66 20.74 43.97
CA GLU A 189 -16.56 21.67 44.30
C GLU A 189 -16.46 22.89 43.37
N SER A 190 -17.32 23.02 42.38
CA SER A 190 -17.33 24.19 41.50
C SER A 190 -17.92 25.42 42.24
N SER A 191 -17.10 26.37 42.40
CA SER A 191 -17.12 27.51 43.31
C SER A 191 -18.34 28.44 43.27
N ASN A 192 -19.37 28.26 42.47
CA ASN A 192 -20.57 29.13 42.52
C ASN A 192 -21.84 28.53 41.86
N THR A 193 -21.83 27.32 41.35
CA THR A 193 -23.03 26.71 40.82
C THR A 193 -23.06 25.22 41.18
N GLN A 194 -24.08 24.79 41.92
CA GLN A 194 -24.32 23.36 42.23
C GLN A 194 -24.71 22.55 40.96
N THR A 195 -24.10 22.84 39.85
CA THR A 195 -24.31 22.06 38.61
C THR A 195 -23.31 20.91 38.59
N PRO A 196 -23.78 19.67 38.37
CA PRO A 196 -22.88 18.54 38.26
C PRO A 196 -21.91 18.75 37.09
N PRO A 197 -20.62 18.44 37.29
CA PRO A 197 -19.67 18.49 36.19
C PRO A 197 -20.13 17.53 35.07
N GLN A 198 -20.09 17.99 33.81
CA GLN A 198 -20.37 17.08 32.73
C GLN A 198 -19.32 15.97 32.70
N SER A 199 -19.76 14.74 32.79
CA SER A 199 -18.86 13.59 32.69
C SER A 199 -18.43 13.41 31.21
N LYS A 200 -17.42 14.18 30.83
CA LYS A 200 -16.72 13.98 29.53
C LYS A 200 -15.39 13.36 29.87
N CYS A 201 -15.22 12.10 29.48
CA CYS A 201 -13.94 11.43 29.59
C CYS A 201 -13.02 11.87 28.42
N SER A 202 -13.58 12.00 27.23
CA SER A 202 -12.88 12.45 26.03
C SER A 202 -13.48 13.73 25.47
N THR A 203 -12.66 14.53 24.81
CA THR A 203 -13.14 15.69 24.03
C THR A 203 -13.85 15.21 22.77
N SER A 204 -14.82 15.99 22.28
CA SER A 204 -15.53 15.66 21.05
C SER A 204 -14.58 15.52 19.87
N CYS A 205 -14.77 14.48 19.07
CA CYS A 205 -13.99 14.27 17.86
C CYS A 205 -14.38 15.30 16.79
N PRO A 206 -13.40 16.03 16.23
CA PRO A 206 -13.67 16.98 15.17
C PRO A 206 -14.12 16.26 13.88
N PRO A 207 -14.77 16.98 12.94
CA PRO A 207 -14.99 16.46 11.60
C PRO A 207 -13.69 15.95 10.98
N GLY A 208 -13.77 14.93 10.14
CA GLY A 208 -12.60 14.23 9.60
C GLY A 208 -12.07 13.09 10.47
N SER A 209 -12.67 12.89 11.65
CA SER A 209 -12.29 11.83 12.60
C SER A 209 -13.52 11.06 13.09
N ARG A 210 -13.33 9.80 13.44
CA ARG A 210 -14.36 8.95 14.05
C ARG A 210 -13.95 8.54 15.46
N LYS A 211 -14.92 8.17 16.26
CA LYS A 211 -14.69 7.61 17.60
C LYS A 211 -14.18 6.18 17.51
N LEU A 212 -13.18 5.89 18.31
CA LEU A 212 -12.75 4.53 18.62
C LEU A 212 -13.09 4.22 20.07
N THR A 213 -14.14 3.46 20.30
CA THR A 213 -14.53 2.98 21.62
C THR A 213 -13.82 1.67 21.94
N SER A 214 -13.22 1.55 23.13
CA SER A 214 -12.70 0.29 23.65
C SER A 214 -13.77 -0.39 24.51
N ARG A 215 -13.82 -1.73 24.46
CA ARG A 215 -14.73 -2.52 25.31
C ARG A 215 -14.40 -2.43 26.81
N GLU A 216 -13.19 -2.00 27.14
CA GLU A 216 -12.69 -1.91 28.50
C GLU A 216 -12.97 -0.54 29.15
N ASN A 217 -13.30 0.47 28.34
CA ASN A 217 -13.54 1.83 28.81
C ASN A 217 -15.03 2.18 28.81
N PRO A 218 -15.47 3.09 29.70
CA PRO A 218 -16.81 3.66 29.63
C PRO A 218 -17.11 4.26 28.26
N VAL A 219 -18.36 4.25 27.83
CA VAL A 219 -18.82 4.72 26.50
C VAL A 219 -18.42 6.19 26.22
N CYS A 220 -18.23 7.00 27.26
CA CYS A 220 -17.79 8.40 27.15
C CYS A 220 -16.26 8.55 26.97
N CYS A 221 -15.50 7.46 27.11
CA CYS A 221 -14.05 7.42 26.95
C CYS A 221 -13.71 6.77 25.61
N TYR A 222 -13.38 7.59 24.63
CA TYR A 222 -13.03 7.16 23.29
C TYR A 222 -11.86 7.96 22.74
N ASP A 223 -11.14 7.39 21.82
CA ASP A 223 -10.10 8.06 21.06
C ASP A 223 -10.64 8.55 19.72
N CYS A 224 -10.11 9.66 19.22
CA CYS A 224 -10.44 10.17 17.91
C CYS A 224 -9.39 9.70 16.92
N ILE A 225 -9.81 8.89 15.94
CA ILE A 225 -8.95 8.45 14.84
C ILE A 225 -9.39 9.13 13.54
N PRO A 226 -8.43 9.66 12.75
CA PRO A 226 -8.75 10.24 11.46
C PRO A 226 -9.36 9.18 10.54
N CYS A 227 -10.32 9.59 9.71
CA CYS A 227 -10.90 8.72 8.70
C CYS A 227 -9.83 8.20 7.74
N PRO A 228 -9.93 6.96 7.24
CA PRO A 228 -9.05 6.46 6.19
C PRO A 228 -9.22 7.27 4.90
N ASP A 229 -8.27 7.11 3.98
CA ASP A 229 -8.32 7.81 2.70
C ASP A 229 -9.52 7.34 1.88
N GLY A 230 -10.26 8.29 1.31
CA GLY A 230 -11.50 8.01 0.57
C GLY A 230 -12.76 8.01 1.44
N GLU A 231 -12.63 8.11 2.76
CA GLU A 231 -13.75 8.25 3.69
C GLU A 231 -13.75 9.62 4.36
N ILE A 232 -14.91 10.05 4.81
CA ILE A 232 -15.10 11.34 5.49
C ILE A 232 -15.94 11.20 6.76
N SER A 233 -15.79 12.19 7.62
CA SER A 233 -16.69 12.47 8.74
C SER A 233 -17.12 13.92 8.67
N ASN A 234 -18.35 14.18 8.26
CA ASN A 234 -18.86 15.55 8.08
C ASN A 234 -19.48 16.16 9.36
N GLN A 235 -19.56 15.38 10.42
CA GLN A 235 -20.12 15.82 11.71
C GLN A 235 -19.14 15.49 12.84
N THR A 236 -19.30 16.21 13.96
CA THR A 236 -18.57 15.89 15.18
C THR A 236 -19.07 14.58 15.78
N ASP A 237 -18.17 13.83 16.39
CA ASP A 237 -18.49 12.63 17.17
C ASP A 237 -19.13 11.48 16.39
N MET A 238 -18.81 11.33 15.10
CA MET A 238 -19.26 10.19 14.31
C MET A 238 -18.61 8.87 14.78
N ASP A 239 -19.41 7.81 14.80
CA ASP A 239 -18.93 6.47 15.16
C ASP A 239 -18.22 5.78 13.98
N ASN A 240 -18.64 6.05 12.74
CA ASN A 240 -18.07 5.51 11.51
C ASN A 240 -17.83 6.62 10.49
N CYS A 241 -16.81 6.47 9.68
CA CYS A 241 -16.59 7.31 8.52
C CYS A 241 -17.52 6.87 7.37
N ILE A 242 -17.85 7.78 6.48
CA ILE A 242 -18.71 7.58 5.30
C ILE A 242 -17.79 7.52 4.09
N GLU A 243 -17.90 6.48 3.29
CA GLU A 243 -17.18 6.33 2.04
C GLU A 243 -17.66 7.35 1.01
N CYS A 244 -16.72 8.02 0.34
CA CYS A 244 -17.05 8.94 -0.75
C CYS A 244 -17.53 8.16 -1.99
N PRO A 245 -18.45 8.74 -2.80
CA PRO A 245 -18.80 8.18 -4.11
C PRO A 245 -17.57 7.94 -5.00
N ASP A 246 -17.66 7.02 -5.94
CA ASP A 246 -16.57 6.61 -6.81
C ASP A 246 -15.91 7.76 -7.60
N ASP A 247 -16.67 8.81 -7.92
CA ASP A 247 -16.23 10.01 -8.62
C ASP A 247 -15.65 11.08 -7.71
N GLN A 248 -15.66 10.85 -6.39
CA GLN A 248 -15.20 11.78 -5.37
C GLN A 248 -14.13 11.17 -4.48
N TRP A 249 -13.41 12.04 -3.77
CA TRP A 249 -12.37 11.68 -2.84
C TRP A 249 -12.41 12.58 -1.60
N SER A 250 -11.92 12.07 -0.49
CA SER A 250 -11.83 12.88 0.74
C SER A 250 -10.86 14.05 0.54
N ASN A 251 -11.23 15.23 1.04
CA ASN A 251 -10.31 16.37 1.11
C ASN A 251 -9.20 16.12 2.18
N GLU A 252 -8.25 17.04 2.29
CA GLU A 252 -7.13 16.92 3.26
C GLU A 252 -7.62 16.83 4.71
N ASN A 253 -8.71 17.51 5.05
CA ASN A 253 -9.29 17.48 6.39
C ASN A 253 -10.20 16.26 6.62
N ARG A 254 -10.54 15.50 5.57
CA ARG A 254 -11.43 14.34 5.62
C ARG A 254 -12.84 14.64 6.15
N ASP A 255 -13.29 15.88 5.98
CA ASP A 255 -14.61 16.35 6.41
C ASP A 255 -15.61 16.48 5.26
N ALA A 256 -15.15 16.48 4.00
CA ALA A 256 -15.98 16.58 2.81
C ALA A 256 -15.42 15.76 1.65
N CYS A 257 -16.30 15.23 0.79
CA CYS A 257 -15.92 14.62 -0.47
C CYS A 257 -15.80 15.72 -1.54
N ILE A 258 -14.66 15.72 -2.25
CA ILE A 258 -14.37 16.59 -3.39
C ILE A 258 -14.30 15.76 -4.68
N PRO A 259 -14.67 16.29 -5.85
CA PRO A 259 -14.56 15.56 -7.09
C PRO A 259 -13.10 15.18 -7.36
N LYS A 260 -12.87 13.94 -7.79
CA LYS A 260 -11.54 13.47 -8.20
C LYS A 260 -11.06 14.26 -9.41
N VAL A 261 -9.76 14.54 -9.45
CA VAL A 261 -9.12 15.23 -10.58
C VAL A 261 -8.94 14.24 -11.73
N MET A 262 -9.32 14.66 -12.95
CA MET A 262 -9.10 13.85 -14.16
C MET A 262 -7.62 13.93 -14.55
N ASP A 263 -6.94 12.78 -14.63
CA ASP A 263 -5.56 12.68 -15.08
C ASP A 263 -5.50 12.18 -16.53
N PHE A 264 -5.00 13.03 -17.40
CA PHE A 264 -4.69 12.76 -18.80
C PHE A 264 -3.58 13.70 -19.27
N LEU A 265 -2.90 13.35 -20.36
CA LEU A 265 -1.81 14.17 -20.89
C LEU A 265 -2.34 15.44 -21.55
N THR A 266 -2.23 16.58 -20.86
CA THR A 266 -2.70 17.88 -21.35
C THR A 266 -1.63 18.60 -22.17
N SER A 267 -2.07 19.46 -23.08
CA SER A 267 -1.16 20.36 -23.83
C SER A 267 -0.54 21.46 -22.97
N GLU A 268 -1.05 21.67 -21.76
CA GLU A 268 -0.57 22.72 -20.83
C GLU A 268 0.52 22.22 -19.89
N GLU A 269 0.60 20.91 -19.68
CA GLU A 269 1.66 20.32 -18.88
C GLU A 269 3.03 20.39 -19.59
N SER A 270 4.09 20.51 -18.80
CA SER A 270 5.47 20.56 -19.31
C SER A 270 5.81 19.40 -20.24
N LEU A 271 5.30 18.20 -19.92
CA LEU A 271 5.49 16.98 -20.71
C LEU A 271 4.75 17.07 -22.06
N GLY A 272 3.50 17.55 -22.07
CA GLY A 272 2.72 17.77 -23.28
C GLY A 272 3.34 18.82 -24.18
N ILE A 273 3.76 19.96 -23.63
CA ILE A 273 4.47 21.02 -24.37
C ILE A 273 5.75 20.49 -25.01
N ALA A 274 6.53 19.67 -24.29
CA ALA A 274 7.75 19.06 -24.80
C ALA A 274 7.46 18.15 -26.02
N PHE A 275 6.47 17.30 -25.93
CA PHE A 275 6.09 16.43 -27.04
C PHE A 275 5.53 17.19 -28.24
N ILE A 276 4.71 18.21 -28.04
CA ILE A 276 4.20 19.06 -29.12
C ILE A 276 5.37 19.76 -29.82
N SER A 277 6.29 20.36 -29.07
CA SER A 277 7.44 21.06 -29.63
C SER A 277 8.36 20.13 -30.44
N MET A 278 8.61 18.92 -29.92
CA MET A 278 9.37 17.89 -30.65
C MET A 278 8.66 17.44 -31.93
N THR A 279 7.35 17.18 -31.84
CA THR A 279 6.53 16.79 -33.01
C THR A 279 6.58 17.84 -34.11
N VAL A 280 6.37 19.11 -33.77
CA VAL A 280 6.40 20.22 -34.73
C VAL A 280 7.79 20.36 -35.35
N SER A 281 8.84 20.26 -34.52
CA SER A 281 10.23 20.36 -35.00
C SER A 281 10.58 19.23 -35.96
N PHE A 282 10.24 17.96 -35.63
CA PHE A 282 10.52 16.81 -36.50
C PHE A 282 9.67 16.84 -37.78
N THR A 283 8.42 17.27 -37.70
CA THR A 283 7.57 17.47 -38.88
C THR A 283 8.17 18.52 -39.82
N PHE A 284 8.64 19.66 -39.28
CA PHE A 284 9.29 20.70 -40.05
C PHE A 284 10.59 20.20 -40.70
N ILE A 285 11.45 19.50 -39.94
CA ILE A 285 12.69 18.91 -40.48
C ILE A 285 12.36 17.91 -41.62
N THR A 286 11.33 17.07 -41.42
CA THR A 286 10.92 16.10 -42.47
C THR A 286 10.42 16.83 -43.71
N ALA A 287 9.64 17.91 -43.55
CA ALA A 287 9.18 18.71 -44.68
C ALA A 287 10.33 19.40 -45.44
N VAL A 288 11.33 19.90 -44.70
CA VAL A 288 12.55 20.45 -45.33
C VAL A 288 13.32 19.40 -46.12
N ILE A 289 13.49 18.20 -45.55
CA ILE A 289 14.14 17.07 -46.24
C ILE A 289 13.35 16.69 -47.51
N LEU A 290 12.03 16.64 -47.42
CA LEU A 290 11.17 16.38 -48.59
C LEU A 290 11.34 17.46 -49.65
N GLY A 291 11.38 18.75 -49.27
CA GLY A 291 11.66 19.88 -50.17
C GLY A 291 13.01 19.75 -50.86
N ILE A 292 14.07 19.37 -50.12
CA ILE A 292 15.40 19.13 -50.70
C ILE A 292 15.31 18.00 -51.76
N PHE A 293 14.65 16.88 -51.44
CA PHE A 293 14.52 15.74 -52.37
C PHE A 293 13.69 16.10 -53.63
N ILE A 294 12.70 16.97 -53.51
CA ILE A 294 11.91 17.48 -54.62
C ILE A 294 12.75 18.46 -55.48
N HIS A 295 13.49 19.38 -54.86
CA HIS A 295 14.31 20.36 -55.55
C HIS A 295 15.45 19.66 -56.34
N TYR A 296 16.13 18.71 -55.70
CA TYR A 296 17.24 17.96 -56.30
C TYR A 296 16.81 16.63 -56.95
N ARG A 297 15.56 16.51 -57.41
CA ARG A 297 14.94 15.31 -57.95
C ARG A 297 15.69 14.66 -59.12
N ASP A 298 16.45 15.46 -59.92
CA ASP A 298 17.14 14.99 -61.10
C ASP A 298 18.57 14.50 -60.85
N THR A 299 19.05 14.69 -59.59
CA THR A 299 20.38 14.23 -59.19
C THR A 299 20.50 12.70 -59.16
N PRO A 300 21.69 12.16 -59.44
CA PRO A 300 21.93 10.72 -59.46
C PRO A 300 21.58 10.02 -58.14
N ILE A 301 21.82 10.62 -57.00
CA ILE A 301 21.50 10.06 -55.67
C ILE A 301 20.00 9.90 -55.52
N VAL A 302 19.19 10.89 -55.84
CA VAL A 302 17.74 10.82 -55.66
C VAL A 302 17.13 9.81 -56.64
N LYS A 303 17.63 9.74 -57.88
CA LYS A 303 17.19 8.72 -58.87
C LYS A 303 17.56 7.29 -58.48
N ALA A 304 18.74 7.10 -57.94
CA ALA A 304 19.19 5.78 -57.48
C ALA A 304 18.41 5.29 -56.24
N ASN A 305 17.90 6.19 -55.43
CA ASN A 305 17.13 5.87 -54.22
C ASN A 305 15.64 5.58 -54.46
N ASN A 306 15.18 5.38 -55.66
CA ASN A 306 13.77 5.21 -56.01
C ASN A 306 12.92 6.36 -55.49
N ARG A 307 12.83 7.47 -56.28
CA ARG A 307 12.19 8.74 -55.89
C ARG A 307 10.84 8.58 -55.20
N ASP A 308 9.97 7.80 -55.87
CA ASP A 308 8.57 7.67 -55.44
C ASP A 308 8.46 7.02 -54.05
N LEU A 309 9.24 5.98 -53.78
CA LEU A 309 9.31 5.35 -52.46
C LEU A 309 9.95 6.26 -51.40
N SER A 310 10.89 7.13 -51.80
CA SER A 310 11.48 8.08 -50.86
C SER A 310 10.50 9.17 -50.46
N TYR A 311 9.72 9.69 -51.41
CA TYR A 311 8.67 10.67 -51.14
C TYR A 311 7.57 10.04 -50.26
N LEU A 312 7.12 8.83 -50.58
CA LEU A 312 6.11 8.12 -49.82
C LEU A 312 6.56 7.87 -48.38
N LEU A 313 7.83 7.45 -48.22
CA LEU A 313 8.40 7.23 -46.88
C LEU A 313 8.49 8.55 -46.06
N LEU A 314 8.93 9.65 -46.69
CA LEU A 314 8.99 10.96 -46.02
C LEU A 314 7.59 11.47 -45.63
N ILE A 315 6.61 11.34 -46.52
CA ILE A 315 5.23 11.72 -46.25
C ILE A 315 4.64 10.85 -45.11
N SER A 316 4.87 9.53 -45.14
CA SER A 316 4.39 8.64 -44.10
C SER A 316 5.05 8.92 -42.73
N LEU A 317 6.36 9.24 -42.70
CA LEU A 317 7.05 9.65 -41.45
C LEU A 317 6.50 10.99 -40.93
N MET A 318 6.23 11.94 -41.83
CA MET A 318 5.61 13.22 -41.43
C MET A 318 4.22 12.98 -40.81
N LEU A 319 3.41 12.09 -41.39
CA LEU A 319 2.12 11.70 -40.84
C LEU A 319 2.27 10.96 -39.51
N CYS A 320 3.30 10.11 -39.32
CA CYS A 320 3.59 9.48 -38.04
C CYS A 320 3.89 10.50 -36.94
N PHE A 321 4.67 11.55 -37.24
CA PHE A 321 4.89 12.63 -36.30
C PHE A 321 3.58 13.38 -35.98
N LEU A 322 2.78 13.72 -36.99
CA LEU A 322 1.50 14.40 -36.77
C LEU A 322 0.49 13.54 -36.00
N CYS A 323 0.50 12.21 -36.20
CA CYS A 323 -0.33 11.30 -35.42
C CYS A 323 -0.02 11.40 -33.91
N SER A 324 1.21 11.73 -33.50
CA SER A 324 1.56 11.92 -32.10
C SER A 324 0.75 13.02 -31.41
N LEU A 325 0.29 14.03 -32.16
CA LEU A 325 -0.54 15.12 -31.61
C LEU A 325 -1.95 14.64 -31.22
N VAL A 326 -2.47 13.62 -31.89
CA VAL A 326 -3.81 13.07 -31.59
C VAL A 326 -3.83 12.37 -30.22
N PHE A 327 -2.65 12.01 -29.70
CA PHE A 327 -2.53 11.39 -28.37
C PHE A 327 -2.56 12.41 -27.21
N ILE A 328 -2.34 13.71 -27.50
CA ILE A 328 -2.28 14.78 -26.52
C ILE A 328 -3.64 15.48 -26.45
N GLY A 329 -4.14 15.69 -25.24
CA GLY A 329 -5.43 16.32 -24.99
C GLY A 329 -6.44 15.37 -24.38
N HIS A 330 -7.64 15.88 -24.14
CA HIS A 330 -8.73 15.09 -23.56
C HIS A 330 -9.14 13.96 -24.51
N PRO A 331 -9.03 12.69 -24.09
CA PRO A 331 -9.47 11.58 -24.93
C PRO A 331 -10.99 11.58 -25.06
N GLU A 332 -11.46 11.34 -26.27
CA GLU A 332 -12.86 11.13 -26.63
C GLU A 332 -12.97 9.82 -27.42
N ASP A 333 -14.18 9.25 -27.55
CA ASP A 333 -14.35 8.00 -28.28
C ASP A 333 -13.82 8.08 -29.71
N VAL A 334 -14.06 9.21 -30.40
CA VAL A 334 -13.56 9.45 -31.76
C VAL A 334 -12.03 9.54 -31.79
N THR A 335 -11.43 10.27 -30.84
CA THR A 335 -9.97 10.38 -30.77
C THR A 335 -9.31 9.05 -30.43
N CYS A 336 -9.93 8.20 -29.59
CA CYS A 336 -9.46 6.87 -29.27
C CYS A 336 -9.41 5.96 -30.51
N VAL A 337 -10.45 6.01 -31.33
CA VAL A 337 -10.51 5.27 -32.61
C VAL A 337 -9.45 5.79 -33.59
N VAL A 338 -9.37 7.11 -33.77
CA VAL A 338 -8.49 7.74 -34.75
C VAL A 338 -7.01 7.52 -34.40
N ARG A 339 -6.60 7.71 -33.14
CA ARG A 339 -5.20 7.56 -32.74
C ARG A 339 -4.65 6.17 -33.02
N GLN A 340 -5.39 5.12 -32.68
CA GLN A 340 -4.95 3.75 -32.83
C GLN A 340 -4.94 3.30 -34.30
N SER A 341 -5.98 3.63 -35.07
CA SER A 341 -6.08 3.28 -36.49
C SER A 341 -5.10 4.08 -37.37
N ALA A 342 -4.98 5.39 -37.15
CA ALA A 342 -4.05 6.25 -37.90
C ALA A 342 -2.60 5.81 -37.65
N PHE A 343 -2.22 5.53 -36.41
CA PHE A 343 -0.91 4.99 -36.08
C PHE A 343 -0.62 3.70 -36.84
N GLY A 344 -1.50 2.70 -36.74
CA GLY A 344 -1.30 1.40 -37.38
C GLY A 344 -1.13 1.51 -38.92
N ILE A 345 -1.96 2.32 -39.59
CA ILE A 345 -1.94 2.50 -41.03
C ILE A 345 -0.69 3.28 -41.48
N THR A 346 -0.37 4.43 -40.84
CA THR A 346 0.77 5.28 -41.22
C THR A 346 2.10 4.56 -41.02
N PHE A 347 2.27 3.80 -39.93
CA PHE A 347 3.45 2.97 -39.72
C PHE A 347 3.57 1.82 -40.71
N SER A 348 2.47 1.19 -41.10
CA SER A 348 2.52 0.12 -42.10
C SER A 348 2.98 0.64 -43.47
N ILE A 349 2.57 1.89 -43.85
CA ILE A 349 3.04 2.54 -45.07
C ILE A 349 4.55 2.82 -45.00
N SER A 350 5.04 3.29 -43.83
CA SER A 350 6.46 3.54 -43.62
C SER A 350 7.29 2.26 -43.72
N LEU A 351 6.91 1.21 -42.97
CA LEU A 351 7.63 -0.07 -42.97
C LEU A 351 7.56 -0.80 -44.31
N SER A 352 6.40 -0.79 -44.98
CA SER A 352 6.26 -1.39 -46.32
C SER A 352 7.05 -0.64 -47.36
N SER A 353 7.21 0.70 -47.23
CA SER A 353 8.08 1.48 -48.11
C SER A 353 9.57 1.13 -47.93
N ILE A 354 10.00 0.87 -46.67
CA ILE A 354 11.35 0.38 -46.40
C ILE A 354 11.55 -1.03 -46.96
N LEU A 355 10.58 -1.92 -46.73
CA LEU A 355 10.61 -3.26 -47.28
C LEU A 355 10.69 -3.25 -48.82
N ALA A 356 9.87 -2.42 -49.46
CA ALA A 356 9.90 -2.27 -50.92
C ALA A 356 11.25 -1.75 -51.41
N LYS A 357 11.90 -0.81 -50.71
CA LYS A 357 13.25 -0.34 -51.02
C LYS A 357 14.28 -1.45 -50.92
N THR A 358 14.29 -2.21 -49.84
CA THR A 358 15.26 -3.30 -49.65
C THR A 358 15.07 -4.42 -50.67
N VAL A 359 13.82 -4.82 -50.93
CA VAL A 359 13.48 -5.82 -51.95
C VAL A 359 13.92 -5.34 -53.33
N THR A 360 13.71 -4.08 -53.66
CA THR A 360 14.15 -3.51 -54.94
C THR A 360 15.68 -3.59 -55.13
N VAL A 361 16.46 -3.30 -54.09
CA VAL A 361 17.92 -3.41 -54.10
C VAL A 361 18.33 -4.87 -54.34
N VAL A 362 17.72 -5.84 -53.62
CA VAL A 362 18.00 -7.27 -53.79
C VAL A 362 17.68 -7.75 -55.20
N ILE A 363 16.52 -7.38 -55.76
CA ILE A 363 16.10 -7.73 -57.09
C ILE A 363 17.05 -7.11 -58.13
N ALA A 364 17.38 -5.80 -58.00
CA ALA A 364 18.31 -5.13 -58.89
C ALA A 364 19.65 -5.87 -58.94
N PHE A 365 20.15 -6.34 -57.82
CA PHE A 365 21.41 -7.08 -57.76
C PHE A 365 21.32 -8.49 -58.36
N GLN A 366 20.19 -9.20 -58.13
CA GLN A 366 20.00 -10.52 -58.72
C GLN A 366 19.81 -10.47 -60.23
N THR A 367 19.32 -9.37 -60.76
CA THR A 367 19.15 -9.20 -62.23
C THR A 367 20.45 -8.89 -62.96
N THR A 368 21.54 -8.52 -62.25
CA THR A 368 22.86 -8.34 -62.85
C THR A 368 23.52 -9.67 -63.26
N LYS A 369 23.02 -10.81 -62.72
CA LYS A 369 23.49 -12.14 -63.15
C LYS A 369 22.91 -12.51 -64.50
N PRO A 370 23.73 -12.98 -65.50
CA PRO A 370 23.25 -13.37 -66.83
C PRO A 370 22.27 -14.55 -66.73
N GLY A 371 21.09 -14.43 -67.34
CA GLY A 371 20.04 -15.48 -67.36
C GLY A 371 18.99 -15.38 -66.24
N SER A 372 19.00 -14.32 -65.46
CA SER A 372 18.06 -14.12 -64.30
C SER A 372 16.60 -13.93 -64.77
N ARG A 373 15.71 -14.80 -64.31
CA ARG A 373 14.24 -14.67 -64.48
C ARG A 373 13.65 -13.43 -63.86
N PHE A 374 14.38 -12.77 -62.92
CA PHE A 374 13.93 -11.60 -62.14
C PHE A 374 13.94 -10.29 -62.94
N ARG A 375 14.44 -10.29 -64.19
CA ARG A 375 14.47 -9.11 -65.06
C ARG A 375 13.07 -8.56 -65.41
N LYS A 376 12.04 -9.42 -65.38
CA LYS A 376 10.63 -9.00 -65.54
C LYS A 376 10.06 -8.28 -64.34
N TRP A 377 10.67 -8.46 -63.17
CA TRP A 377 10.22 -7.90 -61.89
C TRP A 377 10.94 -6.58 -61.51
N MET A 378 11.86 -6.14 -62.33
CA MET A 378 12.61 -4.90 -62.15
C MET A 378 11.79 -3.72 -62.67
N GLY A 379 10.99 -3.09 -61.73
CA GLY A 379 10.21 -1.92 -62.07
C GLY A 379 9.53 -1.30 -60.84
N SER A 380 9.21 -0.01 -60.89
CA SER A 380 8.48 0.71 -59.86
C SER A 380 7.10 0.08 -59.52
N ARG A 381 6.53 -0.69 -60.47
CA ARG A 381 5.25 -1.37 -60.26
C ARG A 381 5.31 -2.41 -59.13
N VAL A 382 6.38 -3.20 -59.02
CA VAL A 382 6.52 -4.21 -57.98
C VAL A 382 6.69 -3.57 -56.60
N SER A 383 7.50 -2.53 -56.52
CA SER A 383 7.70 -1.77 -55.29
C SER A 383 6.40 -1.16 -54.76
N ASN A 384 5.64 -0.51 -55.65
CA ASN A 384 4.36 0.09 -55.31
C ASN A 384 3.32 -0.98 -54.92
N SER A 385 3.31 -2.16 -55.62
CA SER A 385 2.42 -3.26 -55.26
C SER A 385 2.69 -3.80 -53.85
N ILE A 386 3.96 -3.89 -53.42
CA ILE A 386 4.32 -4.31 -52.06
C ILE A 386 3.73 -3.32 -51.02
N VAL A 387 3.91 -2.02 -51.25
CA VAL A 387 3.40 -1.01 -50.31
C VAL A 387 1.87 -1.04 -50.25
N ILE A 388 1.20 -1.07 -51.42
CA ILE A 388 -0.27 -1.09 -51.49
C ILE A 388 -0.80 -2.37 -50.81
N PHE A 389 -0.22 -3.54 -51.12
CA PHE A 389 -0.66 -4.80 -50.53
C PHE A 389 -0.53 -4.82 -49.00
N CYS A 390 0.65 -4.45 -48.46
CA CYS A 390 0.88 -4.44 -47.03
C CYS A 390 -0.02 -3.41 -46.32
N SER A 391 -0.21 -2.22 -46.92
CA SER A 391 -1.08 -1.18 -46.35
C SER A 391 -2.56 -1.59 -46.40
N LEU A 392 -3.01 -2.29 -47.46
CA LEU A 392 -4.36 -2.82 -47.55
C LEU A 392 -4.63 -3.90 -46.49
N VAL A 393 -3.67 -4.82 -46.29
CA VAL A 393 -3.78 -5.85 -45.23
C VAL A 393 -3.92 -5.19 -43.86
N GLN A 394 -3.07 -4.22 -43.55
CA GLN A 394 -3.16 -3.48 -42.27
C GLN A 394 -4.50 -2.73 -42.12
N THR A 395 -4.95 -2.06 -43.18
CA THR A 395 -6.24 -1.37 -43.21
C THR A 395 -7.40 -2.34 -42.97
N LEU A 396 -7.34 -3.53 -43.58
CA LEU A 396 -8.33 -4.57 -43.35
C LEU A 396 -8.33 -5.07 -41.91
N ILE A 397 -7.15 -5.30 -41.31
CA ILE A 397 -7.03 -5.69 -39.90
C ILE A 397 -7.65 -4.61 -39.01
N CYS A 398 -7.32 -3.34 -39.24
CA CYS A 398 -7.91 -2.22 -38.49
C CYS A 398 -9.44 -2.13 -38.69
N ALA A 399 -9.94 -2.31 -39.95
CA ALA A 399 -11.37 -2.24 -40.23
C ALA A 399 -12.14 -3.38 -39.53
N VAL A 400 -11.61 -4.60 -39.52
CA VAL A 400 -12.18 -5.72 -38.77
C VAL A 400 -12.19 -5.45 -37.28
N TRP A 401 -11.08 -4.92 -36.74
CA TRP A 401 -11.01 -4.53 -35.33
C TRP A 401 -12.08 -3.49 -34.97
N LEU A 402 -12.18 -2.41 -35.72
CA LEU A 402 -13.17 -1.35 -35.49
C LEU A 402 -14.61 -1.84 -35.65
N GLY A 403 -14.85 -2.85 -36.51
CA GLY A 403 -16.18 -3.44 -36.69
C GLY A 403 -16.62 -4.40 -35.58
N ILE A 404 -15.68 -5.08 -34.93
CA ILE A 404 -15.97 -6.07 -33.87
C ILE A 404 -16.00 -5.43 -32.49
N ALA A 405 -14.96 -4.68 -32.15
CA ALA A 405 -14.78 -4.08 -30.83
C ALA A 405 -13.94 -2.79 -30.93
N PRO A 406 -14.56 -1.66 -31.27
CA PRO A 406 -13.85 -0.40 -31.42
C PRO A 406 -13.25 0.05 -30.08
N PRO A 407 -12.12 0.74 -30.10
CA PRO A 407 -11.59 1.42 -28.92
C PRO A 407 -12.58 2.47 -28.41
N PHE A 408 -12.70 2.57 -27.09
CA PHE A 408 -13.62 3.49 -26.42
C PHE A 408 -12.97 4.17 -25.23
N LEU A 409 -13.55 5.26 -24.80
CA LEU A 409 -13.13 6.00 -23.61
C LEU A 409 -13.43 5.18 -22.35
N TYR A 410 -12.42 4.95 -21.52
CA TYR A 410 -12.54 4.29 -20.23
C TYR A 410 -12.06 5.21 -19.10
N ARG A 411 -12.92 5.38 -18.09
CA ARG A 411 -12.60 6.13 -16.87
C ARG A 411 -12.29 5.16 -15.77
N ASN A 412 -11.02 5.05 -15.41
CA ASN A 412 -10.57 4.18 -14.34
C ASN A 412 -10.57 4.95 -13.02
N MET A 413 -11.49 4.59 -12.13
CA MET A 413 -11.72 5.27 -10.84
C MET A 413 -10.99 4.61 -9.67
N HIS A 414 -10.40 3.41 -9.89
CA HIS A 414 -9.85 2.57 -8.81
C HIS A 414 -8.33 2.39 -8.86
N SER A 415 -7.67 2.75 -9.96
CA SER A 415 -6.23 2.49 -10.12
C SER A 415 -5.32 3.41 -9.33
N GLU A 416 -5.74 4.64 -9.10
CA GLU A 416 -4.99 5.64 -8.31
C GLU A 416 -5.91 6.36 -7.33
N THR A 417 -5.35 6.65 -6.15
CA THR A 417 -6.06 7.34 -5.08
C THR A 417 -6.24 8.82 -5.43
N GLY A 418 -7.48 9.32 -5.33
CA GLY A 418 -7.78 10.74 -5.52
C GLY A 418 -7.85 11.22 -6.97
N THR A 419 -7.56 10.38 -7.98
CA THR A 419 -7.59 10.75 -9.39
C THR A 419 -8.43 9.78 -10.23
N ILE A 420 -9.02 10.28 -11.32
CA ILE A 420 -9.68 9.47 -12.34
C ILE A 420 -8.74 9.40 -13.54
N LEU A 421 -8.22 8.22 -13.83
CA LEU A 421 -7.41 8.02 -15.03
C LEU A 421 -8.33 7.92 -16.25
N VAL A 422 -8.15 8.86 -17.20
CA VAL A 422 -8.93 8.88 -18.44
C VAL A 422 -8.08 8.25 -19.54
N GLU A 423 -8.43 7.04 -19.93
CA GLU A 423 -7.65 6.19 -20.84
C GLU A 423 -8.52 5.75 -22.02
N CYS A 424 -7.89 5.42 -23.14
CA CYS A 424 -8.57 4.72 -24.23
C CYS A 424 -8.40 3.22 -24.05
N ASN A 425 -9.49 2.51 -23.83
CA ASN A 425 -9.49 1.04 -23.83
C ASN A 425 -9.50 0.54 -25.27
N GLU A 426 -8.69 -0.47 -25.55
CA GLU A 426 -8.53 -1.03 -26.90
C GLU A 426 -9.76 -1.85 -27.37
N GLY A 427 -10.76 -2.04 -26.53
CA GLY A 427 -11.95 -2.88 -26.80
C GLY A 427 -11.60 -4.36 -26.87
N SER A 428 -10.88 -4.78 -27.92
CA SER A 428 -10.37 -6.15 -28.05
C SER A 428 -8.85 -6.19 -27.99
N ILE A 429 -8.31 -6.71 -26.89
CA ILE A 429 -6.86 -6.90 -26.68
C ILE A 429 -6.24 -7.77 -27.80
N VAL A 430 -6.95 -8.81 -28.25
CA VAL A 430 -6.47 -9.71 -29.32
C VAL A 430 -6.35 -8.95 -30.64
N ALA A 431 -7.34 -8.14 -31.00
CA ALA A 431 -7.32 -7.36 -32.24
C ALA A 431 -6.21 -6.31 -32.22
N PHE A 432 -6.00 -5.63 -31.08
CA PHE A 432 -4.89 -4.72 -30.90
C PHE A 432 -3.52 -5.41 -31.09
N TYR A 433 -3.32 -6.58 -30.49
CA TYR A 433 -2.09 -7.36 -30.72
C TYR A 433 -1.95 -7.87 -32.15
N CYS A 434 -3.04 -8.12 -32.89
CA CYS A 434 -2.98 -8.44 -34.32
C CYS A 434 -2.45 -7.25 -35.14
N VAL A 435 -2.89 -6.03 -34.83
CA VAL A 435 -2.38 -4.79 -35.48
C VAL A 435 -0.89 -4.62 -35.22
N LEU A 436 -0.46 -4.70 -33.97
CA LEU A 436 0.95 -4.57 -33.57
C LEU A 436 1.79 -5.75 -34.11
N GLY A 437 1.26 -6.95 -34.08
CA GLY A 437 1.91 -8.17 -34.60
C GLY A 437 2.22 -8.09 -36.06
N PHE A 438 1.29 -7.56 -36.90
CA PHE A 438 1.54 -7.35 -38.32
C PHE A 438 2.61 -6.26 -38.55
N LEU A 439 2.63 -5.17 -37.79
CA LEU A 439 3.70 -4.18 -37.83
C LEU A 439 5.05 -4.78 -37.43
N GLY A 440 5.09 -5.60 -36.40
CA GLY A 440 6.28 -6.34 -35.96
C GLY A 440 6.78 -7.31 -37.01
N PHE A 441 5.86 -8.00 -37.70
CA PHE A 441 6.18 -8.89 -38.81
C PHE A 441 6.80 -8.12 -39.99
N LEU A 442 6.22 -6.98 -40.39
CA LEU A 442 6.77 -6.13 -41.44
C LEU A 442 8.16 -5.60 -41.07
N ALA A 443 8.35 -5.17 -39.83
CA ALA A 443 9.63 -4.69 -39.32
C ALA A 443 10.68 -5.82 -39.32
N GLY A 444 10.32 -7.00 -38.85
CA GLY A 444 11.18 -8.17 -38.82
C GLY A 444 11.65 -8.60 -40.22
N ILE A 445 10.72 -8.72 -41.19
CA ILE A 445 11.08 -9.04 -42.58
C ILE A 445 11.93 -7.92 -43.15
N SER A 446 11.59 -6.65 -42.95
CA SER A 446 12.39 -5.51 -43.45
C SER A 446 13.81 -5.55 -42.90
N PHE A 447 13.98 -5.87 -41.61
CA PHE A 447 15.29 -6.04 -41.00
C PHE A 447 16.07 -7.21 -41.59
N ILE A 448 15.45 -8.39 -41.71
CA ILE A 448 16.11 -9.60 -42.27
C ILE A 448 16.57 -9.35 -43.69
N VAL A 449 15.69 -8.81 -44.54
CA VAL A 449 16.02 -8.54 -45.95
C VAL A 449 17.15 -7.49 -46.06
N ALA A 450 17.09 -6.42 -45.26
CA ALA A 450 18.14 -5.40 -45.23
C ALA A 450 19.48 -5.98 -44.73
N PHE A 451 19.43 -6.83 -43.69
CA PHE A 451 20.62 -7.47 -43.13
C PHE A 451 21.30 -8.42 -44.13
N LEU A 452 20.53 -9.21 -44.85
CA LEU A 452 21.05 -10.08 -45.92
C LEU A 452 21.63 -9.26 -47.09
N ALA A 453 21.01 -8.11 -47.39
CA ALA A 453 21.46 -7.22 -48.47
C ALA A 453 22.69 -6.35 -48.07
N ARG A 454 23.06 -6.25 -46.80
CA ARG A 454 24.15 -5.37 -46.32
C ARG A 454 25.53 -5.67 -46.94
N ASN A 455 25.77 -6.92 -47.32
CA ASN A 455 27.05 -7.39 -47.89
C ASN A 455 27.09 -7.31 -49.42
N LEU A 456 25.99 -6.86 -50.03
CA LEU A 456 25.99 -6.66 -51.49
C LEU A 456 26.90 -5.46 -51.82
N PRO A 457 27.72 -5.54 -52.88
CA PRO A 457 28.52 -4.42 -53.36
C PRO A 457 27.56 -3.36 -53.95
N ASP A 458 27.16 -2.43 -53.09
CA ASP A 458 26.23 -1.38 -53.42
C ASP A 458 26.97 -0.05 -53.39
N SER A 459 26.92 0.67 -54.49
CA SER A 459 27.56 1.98 -54.64
C SER A 459 27.08 3.03 -53.64
N PHE A 460 26.01 2.76 -52.88
CA PHE A 460 25.38 3.71 -51.99
C PHE A 460 25.32 3.32 -50.53
N ASN A 461 25.77 2.14 -50.13
CA ASN A 461 25.62 1.62 -48.77
C ASN A 461 24.17 1.74 -48.21
N GLU A 462 23.15 1.83 -49.07
CA GLU A 462 21.75 2.06 -48.66
C GLU A 462 21.26 0.95 -47.73
N ALA A 463 21.58 -0.30 -48.08
CA ALA A 463 21.22 -1.47 -47.29
C ALA A 463 21.81 -1.40 -45.86
N LYS A 464 23.03 -0.88 -45.70
CA LYS A 464 23.66 -0.69 -44.36
C LYS A 464 22.92 0.36 -43.53
N TYR A 465 22.56 1.49 -44.13
CA TYR A 465 21.80 2.54 -43.41
C TYR A 465 20.41 2.05 -43.04
N ILE A 466 19.73 1.33 -43.94
CA ILE A 466 18.43 0.72 -43.65
C ILE A 466 18.55 -0.36 -42.55
N THR A 467 19.57 -1.22 -42.59
CA THR A 467 19.80 -2.22 -41.52
C THR A 467 19.98 -1.55 -40.17
N PHE A 468 20.81 -0.50 -40.11
CA PHE A 468 21.02 0.24 -38.86
C PHE A 468 19.74 0.96 -38.37
N SER A 469 18.99 1.59 -39.28
CA SER A 469 17.73 2.23 -38.94
C SER A 469 16.68 1.25 -38.41
N MET A 470 16.61 0.04 -39.00
CA MET A 470 15.72 -1.02 -38.54
C MET A 470 16.15 -1.61 -37.21
N LEU A 471 17.46 -1.66 -36.92
CA LEU A 471 17.95 -2.08 -35.61
C LEU A 471 17.53 -1.08 -34.53
N VAL A 472 17.69 0.22 -34.79
CA VAL A 472 17.21 1.29 -33.87
C VAL A 472 15.70 1.17 -33.69
N PHE A 473 14.95 1.02 -34.76
CA PHE A 473 13.50 0.82 -34.72
C PHE A 473 13.11 -0.38 -33.85
N CYS A 474 13.68 -1.55 -34.09
CA CYS A 474 13.38 -2.75 -33.31
C CYS A 474 13.77 -2.58 -31.82
N SER A 475 14.90 -1.93 -31.51
CA SER A 475 15.30 -1.69 -30.12
C SER A 475 14.32 -0.80 -29.37
N VAL A 476 13.79 0.24 -30.01
CA VAL A 476 12.74 1.11 -29.42
C VAL A 476 11.48 0.30 -29.11
N TRP A 477 11.02 -0.53 -30.04
CA TRP A 477 9.79 -1.30 -29.85
C TRP A 477 9.94 -2.47 -28.88
N ILE A 478 11.13 -3.07 -28.77
CA ILE A 478 11.43 -4.09 -27.75
C ILE A 478 11.42 -3.46 -26.37
N SER A 479 11.98 -2.26 -26.20
CA SER A 479 11.96 -1.54 -24.91
C SER A 479 10.58 -0.96 -24.58
N PHE A 480 9.77 -0.66 -25.59
CA PHE A 480 8.40 -0.16 -25.44
C PHE A 480 7.51 -1.15 -24.67
N ILE A 481 7.56 -2.44 -25.04
CA ILE A 481 6.64 -3.46 -24.48
C ILE A 481 6.68 -3.51 -22.94
N PRO A 482 7.83 -3.73 -22.27
CA PRO A 482 7.87 -3.77 -20.81
C PRO A 482 7.53 -2.43 -20.18
N THR A 483 7.92 -1.31 -20.80
CA THR A 483 7.63 0.03 -20.30
C THR A 483 6.13 0.34 -20.37
N TYR A 484 5.47 0.01 -21.46
CA TYR A 484 4.03 0.18 -21.65
C TYR A 484 3.22 -0.63 -20.61
N LEU A 485 3.61 -1.88 -20.35
CA LEU A 485 2.96 -2.75 -19.38
C LEU A 485 3.17 -2.31 -17.91
N SER A 486 4.23 -1.56 -17.64
CA SER A 486 4.56 -1.09 -16.28
C SER A 486 4.03 0.32 -15.98
N THR A 487 3.61 1.08 -16.98
CA THR A 487 3.12 2.46 -16.82
C THR A 487 1.60 2.53 -16.89
N LYS A 488 1.02 3.55 -16.24
CA LYS A 488 -0.43 3.80 -16.22
C LYS A 488 -0.72 5.28 -16.47
N GLY A 489 -1.99 5.56 -16.82
CA GLY A 489 -2.47 6.93 -17.00
C GLY A 489 -1.73 7.71 -18.07
N LYS A 490 -1.48 8.99 -17.81
CA LYS A 490 -0.79 9.89 -18.76
C LYS A 490 0.62 9.44 -19.16
N TYR A 491 1.31 8.70 -18.29
CA TYR A 491 2.65 8.19 -18.60
C TYR A 491 2.64 7.06 -19.61
N MET A 492 1.57 6.26 -19.68
CA MET A 492 1.38 5.25 -20.72
C MET A 492 1.29 5.91 -22.09
N VAL A 493 0.49 6.98 -22.21
CA VAL A 493 0.37 7.79 -23.43
C VAL A 493 1.70 8.46 -23.80
N ALA A 494 2.44 8.95 -22.81
CA ALA A 494 3.76 9.53 -23.03
C ALA A 494 4.76 8.53 -23.62
N VAL A 495 4.74 7.28 -23.14
CA VAL A 495 5.59 6.19 -23.66
C VAL A 495 5.22 5.85 -25.11
N GLU A 496 3.92 5.83 -25.45
CA GLU A 496 3.46 5.64 -26.84
C GLU A 496 3.99 6.74 -27.76
N ILE A 497 3.81 8.01 -27.38
CA ILE A 497 4.29 9.15 -28.15
C ILE A 497 5.82 9.09 -28.33
N PHE A 498 6.54 8.81 -27.26
CA PHE A 498 7.99 8.68 -27.29
C PHE A 498 8.44 7.58 -28.25
N ALA A 499 7.82 6.41 -28.20
CA ALA A 499 8.15 5.29 -29.10
C ALA A 499 7.90 5.65 -30.57
N ILE A 500 6.77 6.30 -30.87
CA ILE A 500 6.45 6.78 -32.22
C ILE A 500 7.50 7.79 -32.70
N GLN A 501 7.82 8.79 -31.90
CA GLN A 501 8.77 9.85 -32.27
C GLN A 501 10.20 9.30 -32.40
N ALA A 502 10.66 8.50 -31.44
CA ALA A 502 12.01 7.93 -31.44
C ALA A 502 12.24 7.00 -32.64
N SER A 503 11.28 6.10 -32.92
CA SER A 503 11.37 5.18 -34.06
C SER A 503 11.33 5.92 -35.39
N SER A 504 10.42 6.89 -35.54
CA SER A 504 10.31 7.70 -36.77
C SER A 504 11.55 8.59 -36.99
N THR A 505 12.09 9.19 -35.93
CA THR A 505 13.33 9.97 -35.99
C THR A 505 14.54 9.11 -36.32
N GLY A 506 14.61 7.88 -35.76
CA GLY A 506 15.63 6.90 -36.12
C GLY A 506 15.62 6.53 -37.60
N LEU A 507 14.43 6.29 -38.17
CA LEU A 507 14.27 6.02 -39.57
C LEU A 507 14.65 7.24 -40.43
N LEU A 508 14.16 8.44 -40.08
CA LEU A 508 14.46 9.68 -40.78
C LEU A 508 15.96 9.98 -40.76
N GLY A 509 16.55 9.94 -39.57
CA GLY A 509 17.95 10.26 -39.36
C GLY A 509 18.92 9.35 -40.11
N CYS A 510 18.74 8.04 -39.90
CA CYS A 510 19.68 7.07 -40.51
C CYS A 510 19.56 6.96 -42.04
N ILE A 511 18.34 7.10 -42.57
CA ILE A 511 18.13 6.91 -44.02
C ILE A 511 18.37 8.19 -44.82
N PHE A 512 17.92 9.35 -44.31
CA PHE A 512 17.88 10.58 -45.12
C PHE A 512 18.97 11.58 -44.80
N ILE A 513 19.43 11.73 -43.53
CA ILE A 513 20.47 12.72 -43.18
C ILE A 513 21.77 12.48 -43.97
N PRO A 514 22.32 11.25 -44.08
CA PRO A 514 23.54 11.02 -44.86
C PRO A 514 23.38 11.43 -46.33
N LYS A 515 22.18 11.25 -46.88
CA LYS A 515 21.89 11.60 -48.27
C LYS A 515 21.78 13.11 -48.45
N CYS A 516 21.10 13.82 -47.54
CA CYS A 516 21.05 15.28 -47.53
C CYS A 516 22.44 15.90 -47.38
N TYR A 517 23.29 15.32 -46.51
CA TYR A 517 24.66 15.76 -46.36
C TYR A 517 25.47 15.70 -47.69
N ILE A 518 25.30 14.60 -48.47
CA ILE A 518 25.98 14.46 -49.77
C ILE A 518 25.38 15.44 -50.78
N ILE A 519 24.06 15.62 -50.82
CA ILE A 519 23.40 16.55 -51.75
C ILE A 519 23.81 17.98 -51.53
N LEU A 520 23.87 18.44 -50.27
CA LEU A 520 24.09 19.83 -49.93
C LEU A 520 25.58 20.21 -49.80
N PHE A 521 26.37 19.35 -49.12
CA PHE A 521 27.74 19.70 -48.71
C PHE A 521 28.83 19.02 -49.55
N LYS A 522 28.50 17.95 -50.29
CA LYS A 522 29.48 17.23 -51.16
C LYS A 522 28.91 16.94 -52.55
N PRO A 523 28.51 17.98 -53.32
CA PRO A 523 27.91 17.80 -54.66
C PRO A 523 28.84 17.10 -55.64
N GLU A 524 30.16 17.17 -55.43
CA GLU A 524 31.18 16.50 -56.25
C GLU A 524 31.02 14.94 -56.18
N ARG A 525 30.54 14.44 -55.06
CA ARG A 525 30.24 12.99 -54.89
C ARG A 525 28.91 12.59 -55.51
N ASN A 526 28.04 13.53 -55.85
CA ASN A 526 26.74 13.28 -56.49
C ASN A 526 26.84 13.20 -58.02
N THR A 527 27.89 12.53 -58.53
CA THR A 527 28.10 12.28 -59.96
C THR A 527 28.01 10.80 -60.27
N ARG A 528 27.52 10.46 -61.49
CA ARG A 528 27.40 9.05 -61.92
C ARG A 528 28.72 8.29 -61.80
N LYS A 529 29.86 8.93 -62.17
CA LYS A 529 31.19 8.30 -62.07
C LYS A 529 31.62 7.93 -60.68
N HIS A 530 31.24 8.73 -59.67
CA HIS A 530 31.58 8.44 -58.28
C HIS A 530 30.70 7.39 -57.66
N LEU A 531 29.43 7.32 -58.10
CA LEU A 531 28.44 6.34 -57.63
C LEU A 531 28.66 4.93 -58.20
N THR A 532 29.34 4.80 -59.36
CA THR A 532 29.70 3.51 -59.96
C THR A 532 31.11 3.03 -59.60
N LYS A 533 31.95 3.86 -58.93
CA LYS A 533 33.34 3.54 -58.57
C LYS A 533 33.50 3.07 -57.12
N LEU A 534 32.46 3.16 -56.29
CA LEU A 534 32.40 2.65 -54.92
C LEU A 534 31.64 1.34 -54.87
#